data_fd5115c39ec92a0392847fb5088609a3
#
_entry.id   fd5115c39ec92a0392847fb5088609a3
#
_cell.length_a   1.000
_cell.length_b   1.000
_cell.length_c   1.000
_cell.angle_alpha   90.00
_cell.angle_beta   90.00
_cell.angle_gamma   90.00
#
_symmetry.space_group_name_H-M   'P 1'
#
loop_
_entity.id
_entity.type
_entity.pdbx_description
1 polymer ?
#
loop_
_entity_poly.entity_id
_entity_poly.type
_entity_poly.pdbx_seq_one_letter_code
_entity_poly.pdbx_strand_id
1 'polypeptide(L)'
;MSVREKKLLALLLIAGFLIMNFFLYSIYVEKKNLYTNDLESAKSQLQQAFTFRESSAEFAEQMTWLAEKEPKPATYQETQTALQQFAESQARNLGLTIKSLEPLPTDETGTYYHRAQVKINLSGREQALYQWFDAINDPNVFRCTFQIRMSPNTKDDTLIDCSATLSQWFPPIPPAS
;
A
#
# COMPACT_ATOMS: atom_id res chain seq x y z
N MET A 1 -28.43 71.05 11.99
CA MET A 1 -28.81 69.65 11.83
C MET A 1 -30.30 69.49 12.15
N SER A 2 -31.06 69.04 11.19
CA SER A 2 -32.50 68.83 11.36
C SER A 2 -32.77 67.58 12.25
N VAL A 3 -33.96 67.50 12.86
CA VAL A 3 -34.34 66.35 13.70
C VAL A 3 -34.29 65.03 12.90
N ARG A 4 -34.54 65.10 11.58
CA ARG A 4 -34.50 63.98 10.66
C ARG A 4 -33.06 63.48 10.43
N GLU A 5 -32.09 64.42 10.30
CA GLU A 5 -30.66 64.10 10.12
C GLU A 5 -30.10 63.37 11.35
N LYS A 6 -30.47 63.80 12.56
CA LYS A 6 -30.08 63.16 13.83
C LYS A 6 -30.61 61.76 13.94
N LYS A 7 -31.85 61.49 13.52
CA LYS A 7 -32.43 60.14 13.49
C LYS A 7 -31.74 59.22 12.51
N LEU A 8 -31.41 59.74 11.30
CA LEU A 8 -30.69 58.99 10.25
C LEU A 8 -29.29 58.63 10.70
N LEU A 9 -28.58 59.57 11.33
CA LEU A 9 -27.23 59.35 11.89
C LEU A 9 -27.25 58.31 13.02
N ALA A 10 -28.21 58.36 13.92
CA ALA A 10 -28.36 57.37 14.96
C ALA A 10 -28.62 55.97 14.41
N LEU A 11 -29.47 55.85 13.39
CA LEU A 11 -29.79 54.58 12.74
C LEU A 11 -28.54 54.02 12.03
N LEU A 12 -27.75 54.85 11.35
CA LEU A 12 -26.49 54.45 10.70
C LEU A 12 -25.48 53.97 11.72
N LEU A 13 -25.33 54.61 12.88
CA LEU A 13 -24.44 54.16 13.96
C LEU A 13 -24.87 52.82 14.56
N ILE A 14 -26.17 52.58 14.74
CA ILE A 14 -26.70 51.30 15.24
C ILE A 14 -26.42 50.19 14.20
N ALA A 15 -26.67 50.45 12.92
CA ALA A 15 -26.40 49.50 11.84
C ALA A 15 -24.91 49.15 11.75
N GLY A 16 -24.01 50.15 11.82
CA GLY A 16 -22.59 49.96 11.84
C GLY A 16 -22.08 49.15 13.04
N PHE A 17 -22.66 49.41 14.21
CA PHE A 17 -22.37 48.64 15.42
C PHE A 17 -22.77 47.16 15.30
N LEU A 18 -23.94 46.90 14.75
CA LEU A 18 -24.42 45.51 14.53
C LEU A 18 -23.54 44.75 13.54
N ILE A 19 -23.15 45.40 12.43
CA ILE A 19 -22.27 44.81 11.43
C ILE A 19 -20.89 44.50 12.05
N MET A 20 -20.33 45.43 12.82
CA MET A 20 -19.03 45.24 13.46
C MET A 20 -19.08 44.07 14.48
N ASN A 21 -20.12 43.99 15.30
CA ASN A 21 -20.28 42.88 16.25
C ASN A 21 -20.43 41.53 15.51
N PHE A 22 -21.18 41.49 14.42
CA PHE A 22 -21.31 40.26 13.61
C PHE A 22 -19.97 39.81 13.04
N PHE A 23 -19.15 40.75 12.57
CA PHE A 23 -17.82 40.45 12.02
C PHE A 23 -16.86 39.95 13.11
N LEU A 24 -16.84 40.56 14.27
CA LEU A 24 -16.05 40.12 15.42
C LEU A 24 -16.46 38.73 15.91
N TYR A 25 -17.76 38.47 15.94
CA TYR A 25 -18.29 37.17 16.33
C TYR A 25 -17.90 36.08 15.32
N SER A 26 -17.95 36.36 14.03
CA SER A 26 -17.51 35.45 12.97
C SER A 26 -16.06 35.06 13.11
N ILE A 27 -15.16 36.03 13.31
CA ILE A 27 -13.71 35.81 13.52
C ILE A 27 -13.46 34.97 14.78
N TYR A 28 -14.20 35.24 15.85
CA TYR A 28 -14.08 34.50 17.10
C TYR A 28 -14.49 33.02 16.94
N VAL A 29 -15.60 32.74 16.27
CA VAL A 29 -16.10 31.38 16.01
C VAL A 29 -15.13 30.61 15.11
N GLU A 30 -14.61 31.25 14.07
CA GLU A 30 -13.64 30.63 13.16
C GLU A 30 -12.37 30.20 13.89
N LYS A 31 -11.77 31.10 14.69
CA LYS A 31 -10.60 30.78 15.50
C LYS A 31 -10.88 29.68 16.52
N LYS A 32 -12.01 29.72 17.18
CA LYS A 32 -12.40 28.70 18.15
C LYS A 32 -12.49 27.32 17.48
N ASN A 33 -13.09 27.23 16.28
CA ASN A 33 -13.22 25.97 15.56
C ASN A 33 -11.86 25.42 15.11
N LEU A 34 -10.95 26.28 14.65
CA LEU A 34 -9.58 25.89 14.31
C LEU A 34 -8.87 25.26 15.52
N TYR A 35 -8.86 25.93 16.67
CA TYR A 35 -8.22 25.40 17.87
C TYR A 35 -8.88 24.12 18.39
N THR A 36 -10.20 23.97 18.26
CA THR A 36 -10.89 22.75 18.67
C THR A 36 -10.52 21.58 17.78
N ASN A 37 -10.45 21.80 16.46
CA ASN A 37 -10.05 20.77 15.49
C ASN A 37 -8.59 20.36 15.69
N ASP A 38 -7.69 21.32 15.94
CA ASP A 38 -6.29 21.02 16.22
C ASP A 38 -6.13 20.19 17.50
N LEU A 39 -6.90 20.52 18.53
CA LEU A 39 -6.88 19.79 19.80
C LEU A 39 -7.46 18.39 19.67
N GLU A 40 -8.54 18.21 18.91
CA GLU A 40 -9.10 16.88 18.62
C GLU A 40 -8.15 16.04 17.77
N SER A 41 -7.50 16.63 16.77
CA SER A 41 -6.51 15.93 15.95
C SER A 41 -5.29 15.50 16.77
N ALA A 42 -4.77 16.38 17.63
CA ALA A 42 -3.66 16.06 18.53
C ALA A 42 -4.04 14.95 19.53
N LYS A 43 -5.25 15.01 20.08
CA LYS A 43 -5.77 13.98 20.99
C LYS A 43 -5.93 12.63 20.29
N SER A 44 -6.45 12.64 19.04
CA SER A 44 -6.57 11.43 18.23
C SER A 44 -5.21 10.81 17.91
N GLN A 45 -4.21 11.60 17.52
CA GLN A 45 -2.85 11.15 17.29
C GLN A 45 -2.22 10.54 18.54
N LEU A 46 -2.43 11.18 19.68
CA LEU A 46 -1.92 10.69 20.97
C LEU A 46 -2.58 9.36 21.35
N GLN A 47 -3.89 9.24 21.15
CA GLN A 47 -4.62 8.00 21.41
C GLN A 47 -4.17 6.87 20.47
N GLN A 48 -3.95 7.15 19.19
CA GLN A 48 -3.38 6.20 18.24
C GLN A 48 -1.97 5.75 18.66
N ALA A 49 -1.12 6.68 19.13
CA ALA A 49 0.22 6.35 19.61
C ALA A 49 0.18 5.45 20.86
N PHE A 50 -0.75 5.68 21.78
CA PHE A 50 -0.94 4.80 22.94
C PHE A 50 -1.42 3.40 22.53
N THR A 51 -2.43 3.30 21.65
CA THR A 51 -2.91 2.01 21.13
C THR A 51 -1.79 1.26 20.42
N PHE A 52 -0.99 1.97 19.61
CA PHE A 52 0.17 1.36 18.94
C PHE A 52 1.20 0.85 19.94
N ARG A 53 1.47 1.59 21.01
CA ARG A 53 2.40 1.17 22.08
C ARG A 53 1.90 -0.06 22.84
N GLU A 54 0.61 -0.12 23.15
CA GLU A 54 0.01 -1.31 23.82
C GLU A 54 0.04 -2.54 22.91
N SER A 55 -0.26 -2.37 21.62
CA SER A 55 -0.20 -3.47 20.65
C SER A 55 1.23 -3.87 20.26
N SER A 56 2.24 -3.03 20.52
CA SER A 56 3.64 -3.33 20.16
C SER A 56 4.18 -4.61 20.81
N ALA A 57 3.73 -4.94 22.01
CA ALA A 57 4.11 -6.19 22.68
C ALA A 57 3.51 -7.42 21.99
N GLU A 58 2.31 -7.28 21.43
CA GLU A 58 1.62 -8.36 20.68
C GLU A 58 2.33 -8.66 19.36
N PHE A 59 2.92 -7.63 18.72
CA PHE A 59 3.67 -7.80 17.48
C PHE A 59 5.17 -8.07 17.64
N ALA A 60 5.66 -8.19 18.88
CA ALA A 60 7.09 -8.38 19.15
C ALA A 60 7.66 -9.65 18.47
N GLU A 61 6.88 -10.74 18.45
CA GLU A 61 7.27 -11.98 17.81
C GLU A 61 7.35 -11.82 16.28
N GLN A 62 6.35 -11.18 15.66
CA GLN A 62 6.33 -10.89 14.23
C GLN A 62 7.48 -9.97 13.82
N MET A 63 7.78 -8.97 14.65
CA MET A 63 8.90 -8.06 14.40
C MET A 63 10.25 -8.77 14.51
N THR A 64 10.41 -9.69 15.45
CA THR A 64 11.61 -10.53 15.57
C THR A 64 11.77 -11.42 14.35
N TRP A 65 10.69 -12.09 13.94
CA TRP A 65 10.69 -12.92 12.74
C TRP A 65 11.05 -12.09 11.49
N LEU A 66 10.47 -10.89 11.35
CA LEU A 66 10.77 -9.99 10.23
C LEU A 66 12.25 -9.60 10.23
N ALA A 67 12.81 -9.19 11.37
CA ALA A 67 14.21 -8.80 11.49
C ALA A 67 15.18 -9.94 11.14
N GLU A 68 14.82 -11.19 11.42
CA GLU A 68 15.63 -12.37 11.08
C GLU A 68 15.53 -12.76 9.60
N LYS A 69 14.38 -12.52 8.96
CA LYS A 69 14.07 -12.97 7.61
C LYS A 69 14.10 -11.85 6.57
N GLU A 70 14.29 -10.61 7.01
CA GLU A 70 14.30 -9.47 6.11
C GLU A 70 15.32 -9.66 4.97
N PRO A 71 14.88 -9.61 3.70
CA PRO A 71 15.77 -9.77 2.57
C PRO A 71 16.77 -8.60 2.50
N LYS A 72 17.96 -8.88 2.00
CA LYS A 72 18.97 -7.83 1.80
C LYS A 72 18.48 -6.82 0.76
N PRO A 73 18.81 -5.52 0.92
CA PRO A 73 18.50 -4.52 -0.08
C PRO A 73 19.06 -4.92 -1.45
N ALA A 74 18.22 -4.83 -2.46
CA ALA A 74 18.54 -5.25 -3.82
C ALA A 74 17.99 -4.26 -4.85
N THR A 75 18.49 -4.34 -6.06
CA THR A 75 17.91 -3.61 -7.19
C THR A 75 16.69 -4.37 -7.74
N TYR A 76 15.79 -3.63 -8.35
CA TYR A 76 14.65 -4.21 -9.04
C TYR A 76 15.06 -5.26 -10.08
N GLN A 77 16.05 -4.93 -10.92
CA GLN A 77 16.49 -5.80 -12.01
C GLN A 77 17.08 -7.12 -11.48
N GLU A 78 17.88 -7.06 -10.42
CA GLU A 78 18.44 -8.26 -9.80
C GLU A 78 17.34 -9.16 -9.23
N THR A 79 16.40 -8.58 -8.46
CA THR A 79 15.31 -9.33 -7.85
C THR A 79 14.40 -9.94 -8.92
N GLN A 80 14.04 -9.17 -9.96
CA GLN A 80 13.19 -9.66 -11.04
C GLN A 80 13.85 -10.77 -11.84
N THR A 81 15.13 -10.61 -12.17
CA THR A 81 15.91 -11.63 -12.90
C THR A 81 16.03 -12.91 -12.08
N ALA A 82 16.32 -12.79 -10.78
CA ALA A 82 16.41 -13.94 -9.88
C ALA A 82 15.06 -14.67 -9.78
N LEU A 83 13.95 -13.92 -9.66
CA LEU A 83 12.60 -14.47 -9.63
C LEU A 83 12.26 -15.22 -10.92
N GLN A 84 12.61 -14.66 -12.09
CA GLN A 84 12.42 -15.31 -13.39
C GLN A 84 13.20 -16.63 -13.49
N GLN A 85 14.49 -16.59 -13.20
CA GLN A 85 15.36 -17.77 -13.28
C GLN A 85 14.90 -18.86 -12.32
N PHE A 86 14.48 -18.48 -11.10
CA PHE A 86 13.97 -19.42 -10.13
C PHE A 86 12.66 -20.08 -10.64
N ALA A 87 11.69 -19.28 -11.09
CA ALA A 87 10.40 -19.78 -11.59
C ALA A 87 10.60 -20.72 -12.78
N GLU A 88 11.48 -20.36 -13.69
CA GLU A 88 11.82 -21.16 -14.87
C GLU A 88 12.50 -22.48 -14.50
N SER A 89 13.48 -22.44 -13.60
CA SER A 89 14.19 -23.64 -13.16
C SER A 89 13.25 -24.63 -12.46
N GLN A 90 12.38 -24.14 -11.58
CA GLN A 90 11.39 -24.99 -10.90
C GLN A 90 10.37 -25.59 -11.89
N ALA A 91 9.89 -24.81 -12.86
CA ALA A 91 8.97 -25.31 -13.89
C ALA A 91 9.63 -26.43 -14.73
N ARG A 92 10.87 -26.24 -15.14
CA ARG A 92 11.63 -27.26 -15.90
C ARG A 92 11.88 -28.53 -15.09
N ASN A 93 12.26 -28.38 -13.81
CA ASN A 93 12.52 -29.52 -12.91
C ASN A 93 11.28 -30.40 -12.72
N LEU A 94 10.09 -29.79 -12.75
CA LEU A 94 8.82 -30.49 -12.60
C LEU A 94 8.18 -30.92 -13.95
N GLY A 95 8.92 -30.74 -15.06
CA GLY A 95 8.46 -31.11 -16.39
C GLY A 95 7.32 -30.27 -16.94
N LEU A 96 7.15 -29.05 -16.42
CA LEU A 96 6.16 -28.10 -16.95
C LEU A 96 6.69 -27.43 -18.22
N THR A 97 5.79 -27.21 -19.17
CA THR A 97 6.10 -26.45 -20.39
C THR A 97 5.83 -24.98 -20.18
N ILE A 98 6.86 -24.15 -20.32
CA ILE A 98 6.74 -22.70 -20.24
C ILE A 98 6.30 -22.17 -21.60
N LYS A 99 5.13 -21.52 -21.65
CA LYS A 99 4.59 -20.90 -22.86
C LYS A 99 5.07 -19.47 -23.06
N SER A 100 5.08 -18.69 -21.98
CA SER A 100 5.66 -17.33 -21.95
C SER A 100 6.08 -16.97 -20.53
N LEU A 101 7.01 -16.03 -20.44
CA LEU A 101 7.52 -15.45 -19.20
C LEU A 101 7.77 -13.98 -19.47
N GLU A 102 7.00 -13.12 -18.81
CA GLU A 102 6.96 -11.68 -19.07
C GLU A 102 7.27 -10.90 -17.79
N PRO A 103 8.32 -10.08 -17.76
CA PRO A 103 8.54 -9.16 -16.66
C PRO A 103 7.44 -8.09 -16.63
N LEU A 104 6.90 -7.82 -15.45
CA LEU A 104 5.94 -6.74 -15.25
C LEU A 104 6.63 -5.53 -14.63
N PRO A 105 6.06 -4.31 -14.76
CA PRO A 105 6.59 -3.14 -14.08
C PRO A 105 6.66 -3.34 -12.58
N THR A 106 7.67 -2.74 -11.95
CA THR A 106 7.81 -2.73 -10.49
C THR A 106 6.66 -1.97 -9.84
N ASP A 107 6.19 -2.49 -8.74
CA ASP A 107 5.31 -1.77 -7.85
C ASP A 107 6.15 -1.11 -6.75
N GLU A 108 6.32 0.20 -6.85
CA GLU A 108 7.09 1.05 -5.94
C GLU A 108 6.19 1.84 -4.98
N THR A 109 4.93 1.46 -4.85
CA THR A 109 3.96 2.19 -4.01
C THR A 109 4.26 2.03 -2.51
N GLY A 110 5.00 1.00 -2.13
CA GLY A 110 5.42 0.77 -0.74
C GLY A 110 6.60 1.65 -0.33
N THR A 111 6.51 2.26 0.87
CA THR A 111 7.59 3.11 1.40
C THR A 111 8.84 2.32 1.77
N TYR A 112 8.67 1.08 2.27
CA TYR A 112 9.76 0.26 2.81
C TYR A 112 10.13 -0.92 1.92
N TYR A 113 9.17 -1.44 1.17
CA TYR A 113 9.34 -2.59 0.29
C TYR A 113 8.81 -2.29 -1.10
N HIS A 114 9.59 -2.62 -2.09
CA HIS A 114 9.18 -2.67 -3.49
C HIS A 114 8.83 -4.11 -3.87
N ARG A 115 8.09 -4.28 -4.95
CA ARG A 115 7.62 -5.58 -5.40
C ARG A 115 8.04 -5.84 -6.84
N ALA A 116 8.96 -6.80 -7.04
CA ALA A 116 9.28 -7.33 -8.35
C ALA A 116 8.18 -8.31 -8.78
N GLN A 117 7.76 -8.24 -10.04
CA GLN A 117 6.66 -9.03 -10.57
C GLN A 117 7.03 -9.68 -11.90
N VAL A 118 6.54 -10.91 -12.08
CA VAL A 118 6.72 -11.69 -13.31
C VAL A 118 5.43 -12.45 -13.61
N LYS A 119 4.93 -12.31 -14.82
CA LYS A 119 3.82 -13.12 -15.33
C LYS A 119 4.36 -14.33 -16.06
N ILE A 120 3.87 -15.52 -15.72
CA ILE A 120 4.27 -16.78 -16.34
C ILE A 120 3.04 -17.54 -16.84
N ASN A 121 3.16 -18.11 -18.02
CA ASN A 121 2.16 -19.01 -18.60
C ASN A 121 2.81 -20.39 -18.74
N LEU A 122 2.21 -21.39 -18.09
CA LEU A 122 2.68 -22.75 -17.98
C LEU A 122 1.63 -23.73 -18.55
N SER A 123 2.08 -24.89 -18.98
CA SER A 123 1.22 -26.02 -19.29
C SER A 123 1.81 -27.30 -18.73
N GLY A 124 1.01 -28.10 -18.06
CA GLY A 124 1.46 -29.35 -17.49
C GLY A 124 0.36 -30.11 -16.76
N ARG A 125 0.72 -31.23 -16.15
CA ARG A 125 -0.19 -32.01 -15.33
C ARG A 125 -0.54 -31.26 -14.04
N GLU A 126 -1.75 -31.42 -13.57
CA GLU A 126 -2.26 -30.75 -12.38
C GLU A 126 -1.34 -30.90 -11.17
N GLN A 127 -0.89 -32.11 -10.87
CA GLN A 127 0.01 -32.38 -9.75
C GLN A 127 1.33 -31.63 -9.85
N ALA A 128 1.91 -31.53 -11.03
CA ALA A 128 3.16 -30.79 -11.25
C ALA A 128 2.96 -29.28 -11.06
N LEU A 129 1.80 -28.75 -11.44
CA LEU A 129 1.45 -27.35 -11.19
C LEU A 129 1.32 -27.04 -9.69
N TYR A 130 0.66 -27.90 -8.90
CA TYR A 130 0.57 -27.73 -7.46
C TYR A 130 1.96 -27.78 -6.78
N GLN A 131 2.80 -28.75 -7.16
CA GLN A 131 4.18 -28.81 -6.65
C GLN A 131 5.00 -27.57 -7.00
N TRP A 132 4.74 -27.00 -8.18
CA TRP A 132 5.39 -25.76 -8.60
C TRP A 132 4.90 -24.56 -7.75
N PHE A 133 3.60 -24.46 -7.46
CA PHE A 133 3.07 -23.43 -6.58
C PHE A 133 3.65 -23.53 -5.16
N ASP A 134 3.75 -24.74 -4.63
CA ASP A 134 4.35 -24.96 -3.30
C ASP A 134 5.82 -24.55 -3.27
N ALA A 135 6.58 -24.82 -4.32
CA ALA A 135 7.99 -24.41 -4.42
C ALA A 135 8.16 -22.89 -4.59
N ILE A 136 7.21 -22.23 -5.26
CA ILE A 136 7.26 -20.77 -5.46
C ILE A 136 6.82 -20.00 -4.21
N ASN A 137 5.77 -20.43 -3.51
CA ASN A 137 5.20 -19.72 -2.38
C ASN A 137 6.04 -19.97 -1.11
N ASP A 138 7.03 -19.11 -0.90
CA ASP A 138 7.92 -19.19 0.27
C ASP A 138 7.90 -17.86 1.04
N PRO A 139 7.22 -17.82 2.22
CA PRO A 139 7.18 -16.63 3.05
C PRO A 139 8.56 -16.21 3.58
N ASN A 140 9.51 -17.15 3.73
CA ASN A 140 10.84 -16.82 4.25
C ASN A 140 11.70 -15.98 3.31
N VAL A 141 11.38 -16.00 2.01
CA VAL A 141 12.02 -15.16 0.99
C VAL A 141 11.07 -14.10 0.42
N PHE A 142 9.96 -13.85 1.10
CA PHE A 142 8.97 -12.84 0.74
C PHE A 142 8.43 -13.01 -0.68
N ARG A 143 8.14 -14.27 -1.07
CA ARG A 143 7.68 -14.60 -2.41
C ARG A 143 6.30 -15.26 -2.38
N CYS A 144 5.43 -14.85 -3.28
CA CYS A 144 4.13 -15.48 -3.46
C CYS A 144 3.65 -15.43 -4.91
N THR A 145 2.66 -16.28 -5.19
CA THR A 145 1.93 -16.31 -6.46
C THR A 145 0.55 -15.70 -6.27
N PHE A 146 0.14 -14.86 -7.21
CA PHE A 146 -1.21 -14.28 -7.22
C PHE A 146 -1.77 -14.23 -8.64
N GLN A 147 -3.06 -13.87 -8.80
CA GLN A 147 -3.76 -13.82 -10.09
C GLN A 147 -3.66 -15.14 -10.88
N ILE A 148 -3.87 -16.26 -10.20
CA ILE A 148 -3.81 -17.59 -10.82
C ILE A 148 -5.07 -17.81 -11.65
N ARG A 149 -4.88 -18.24 -12.91
CA ARG A 149 -5.94 -18.70 -13.79
C ARG A 149 -5.54 -20.06 -14.34
N MET A 150 -6.42 -21.03 -14.21
CA MET A 150 -6.23 -22.38 -14.74
C MET A 150 -7.37 -22.71 -15.71
N SER A 151 -7.06 -23.38 -16.79
CA SER A 151 -8.03 -23.88 -17.77
C SER A 151 -7.54 -25.19 -18.39
N PRO A 152 -8.42 -26.08 -18.77
CA PRO A 152 -8.03 -27.29 -19.54
C PRO A 152 -7.27 -26.90 -20.81
N ASN A 153 -6.24 -27.68 -21.15
CA ASN A 153 -5.51 -27.45 -22.39
C ASN A 153 -6.39 -27.84 -23.57
N THR A 154 -6.40 -27.02 -24.62
CA THR A 154 -7.27 -27.24 -25.81
C THR A 154 -6.85 -28.39 -26.72
N LYS A 155 -5.62 -28.89 -26.57
CA LYS A 155 -5.05 -29.96 -27.43
C LYS A 155 -4.90 -31.28 -26.68
N ASP A 156 -4.78 -31.26 -25.40
CA ASP A 156 -4.57 -32.43 -24.54
C ASP A 156 -5.30 -32.19 -23.20
N ASP A 157 -6.39 -32.92 -23.00
CA ASP A 157 -7.27 -32.85 -21.84
C ASP A 157 -6.62 -33.37 -20.53
N THR A 158 -5.46 -34.04 -20.63
CA THR A 158 -4.65 -34.45 -19.47
C THR A 158 -3.78 -33.32 -18.93
N LEU A 159 -3.70 -32.19 -19.65
CA LEU A 159 -2.89 -31.04 -19.30
C LEU A 159 -3.76 -29.83 -18.91
N ILE A 160 -3.23 -29.02 -18.06
CA ILE A 160 -3.81 -27.74 -17.62
C ILE A 160 -2.92 -26.59 -18.08
N ASP A 161 -3.53 -25.58 -18.68
CA ASP A 161 -2.92 -24.31 -18.97
C ASP A 161 -3.11 -23.39 -17.75
N CYS A 162 -2.01 -22.89 -17.25
CA CYS A 162 -1.96 -22.02 -16.09
C CYS A 162 -1.31 -20.68 -16.42
N SER A 163 -1.99 -19.60 -16.08
CA SER A 163 -1.42 -18.25 -16.08
C SER A 163 -1.33 -17.75 -14.63
N ALA A 164 -0.16 -17.36 -14.18
CA ALA A 164 0.07 -16.87 -12.83
C ALA A 164 0.99 -15.66 -12.84
N THR A 165 0.81 -14.78 -11.85
CA THR A 165 1.74 -13.68 -11.58
C THR A 165 2.48 -13.96 -10.29
N LEU A 166 3.80 -13.94 -10.36
CA LEU A 166 4.69 -14.11 -9.23
C LEU A 166 5.10 -12.74 -8.69
N SER A 167 5.23 -12.64 -7.39
CA SER A 167 5.76 -11.46 -6.70
C SER A 167 6.84 -11.83 -5.73
N GLN A 168 7.84 -10.98 -5.63
CA GLN A 168 8.84 -11.00 -4.57
C GLN A 168 9.04 -9.60 -4.04
N TRP A 169 8.90 -9.44 -2.71
CA TRP A 169 9.14 -8.17 -2.03
C TRP A 169 10.61 -8.06 -1.65
N PHE A 170 11.16 -6.86 -1.76
CA PHE A 170 12.53 -6.55 -1.41
C PHE A 170 12.65 -5.09 -0.93
N PRO A 171 13.53 -4.78 0.04
CA PRO A 171 13.83 -3.41 0.38
C PRO A 171 14.70 -2.78 -0.72
N PRO A 172 14.38 -1.55 -1.16
CA PRO A 172 15.20 -0.84 -2.15
C PRO A 172 16.56 -0.46 -1.55
N ILE A 173 17.58 -0.36 -2.42
CA ILE A 173 18.88 0.18 -2.01
C ILE A 173 18.68 1.66 -1.66
N PRO A 174 19.04 2.11 -0.44
CA PRO A 174 18.91 3.53 -0.09
C PRO A 174 19.76 4.38 -1.05
N PRO A 175 19.27 5.58 -1.44
CA PRO A 175 20.05 6.49 -2.26
C PRO A 175 21.37 6.80 -1.56
N ALA A 176 22.47 6.78 -2.32
CA ALA A 176 23.78 7.16 -1.80
C ALA A 176 23.72 8.60 -1.28
N SER A 177 23.95 8.77 0.02
CA SER A 177 24.00 10.07 0.71
C SER A 177 25.26 10.85 0.37
#